data_2012db86ef116103f675a6233dc30e17
#
_entry.id   2012db86ef116103f675a6233dc30e17
#
_cell.length_a   1.000
_cell.length_b   1.000
_cell.length_c   1.000
_cell.angle_alpha   90.00
_cell.angle_beta   90.00
_cell.angle_gamma   90.00
#
_symmetry.space_group_name_H-M   'P 1'
#
loop_
_entity.id
_entity.type
_entity.pdbx_description
1 polymer ?
#
loop_
_entity_poly.entity_id
_entity_poly.type
_entity_poly.pdbx_seq_one_letter_code
_entity_poly.pdbx_strand_id
1 'polypeptide(L)'
;MDEHDLGLGHDLRVMSRRRILGVLGAAGVAAVAAGCAAGEETGATTTEASTTTTATPAAAPQETAGPYPGDGSNGPNVLIESGVVRSDLTTSFGTYSGVAQGIPMSLTLTLHDLVQGGAGAGMAVYVWHCDREGRYSLYSEGVTDQNYLRGVQMADDAGVVEFTSIFPACYAGRWPHIHFEVYDSLTTAVAGENARLTSQIALPQDSCETVFAADAGYAASTKNLSAVSLSSDNVFGDGWDAELATVSGTPATSMAVSLTIGVGEKSSAGGGPLPGGGRPPR
;
A
#
# COMPACT_ATOMS: atom_id res chain seq x y z
N MET A 1 20.37 21.02 -10.55
CA MET A 1 19.39 21.10 -9.46
C MET A 1 18.38 20.02 -9.77
N ASP A 2 18.48 18.90 -9.10
CA ASP A 2 17.56 17.78 -9.31
C ASP A 2 16.18 18.13 -8.72
N GLU A 3 15.09 17.57 -9.31
CA GLU A 3 13.71 17.81 -8.84
C GLU A 3 13.51 17.50 -7.35
N HIS A 4 14.36 16.63 -6.80
CA HIS A 4 14.34 16.22 -5.39
C HIS A 4 14.77 17.32 -4.40
N ASP A 5 15.45 18.38 -4.88
CA ASP A 5 15.94 19.48 -4.03
C ASP A 5 14.93 20.62 -3.83
N LEU A 6 13.73 20.51 -4.42
CA LEU A 6 12.76 21.61 -4.44
C LEU A 6 11.76 21.61 -3.27
N GLY A 7 11.82 20.59 -2.38
CA GLY A 7 11.03 20.46 -1.17
C GLY A 7 9.57 20.03 -1.40
N LEU A 8 8.90 19.63 -0.34
CA LEU A 8 7.51 19.12 -0.34
C LEU A 8 6.50 20.01 -1.06
N GLY A 9 6.68 21.34 -0.99
CA GLY A 9 5.82 22.30 -1.70
C GLY A 9 5.91 22.21 -3.22
N HIS A 10 7.04 21.74 -3.77
CA HIS A 10 7.21 21.49 -5.19
C HIS A 10 6.56 20.17 -5.59
N ASP A 11 6.76 19.12 -4.81
CA ASP A 11 6.18 17.79 -5.04
C ASP A 11 4.65 17.86 -5.10
N LEU A 12 4.03 18.59 -4.18
CA LEU A 12 2.58 18.85 -4.18
C LEU A 12 2.09 19.60 -5.45
N ARG A 13 2.89 20.56 -5.96
CA ARG A 13 2.54 21.32 -7.18
C ARG A 13 2.67 20.48 -8.44
N VAL A 14 3.68 19.61 -8.52
CA VAL A 14 3.90 18.74 -9.69
C VAL A 14 2.78 17.73 -9.82
N MET A 15 2.35 17.13 -8.71
CA MET A 15 1.20 16.19 -8.70
C MET A 15 -0.10 16.86 -9.11
N SER A 16 -0.36 18.10 -8.65
CA SER A 16 -1.53 18.89 -9.06
C SER A 16 -1.56 19.21 -10.56
N ARG A 17 -0.40 19.46 -11.18
CA ARG A 17 -0.31 19.77 -12.63
C ARG A 17 -0.50 18.54 -13.53
N ARG A 18 -0.07 17.35 -13.09
CA ARG A 18 -0.26 16.13 -13.88
C ARG A 18 -1.72 15.72 -14.01
N ARG A 19 -2.58 16.03 -13.02
CA ARG A 19 -4.03 15.83 -13.11
C ARG A 19 -4.71 16.67 -14.20
N ILE A 20 -4.23 17.89 -14.48
CA ILE A 20 -4.86 18.80 -15.44
C ILE A 20 -4.59 18.37 -16.91
N LEU A 21 -3.49 17.66 -17.18
CA LEU A 21 -3.14 17.25 -18.55
C LEU A 21 -3.85 15.96 -19.01
N GLY A 22 -4.46 15.20 -18.09
CA GLY A 22 -5.21 13.98 -18.41
C GLY A 22 -6.65 14.21 -18.90
N VAL A 23 -7.21 15.43 -18.69
CA VAL A 23 -8.63 15.72 -18.97
C VAL A 23 -8.88 16.29 -20.39
N LEU A 24 -7.86 16.64 -21.17
CA LEU A 24 -7.99 17.30 -22.47
C LEU A 24 -7.93 16.36 -23.69
N GLY A 25 -8.03 15.03 -23.52
CA GLY A 25 -7.84 14.04 -24.57
C GLY A 25 -9.09 13.33 -25.12
N ALA A 26 -10.31 13.63 -24.69
CA ALA A 26 -11.52 12.91 -25.12
C ALA A 26 -12.66 13.82 -25.55
N ALA A 27 -12.48 14.58 -26.63
CA ALA A 27 -13.57 15.20 -27.38
C ALA A 27 -13.47 14.75 -28.84
N GLY A 28 -13.98 13.57 -29.14
CA GLY A 28 -14.13 12.98 -30.46
C GLY A 28 -15.59 12.96 -30.89
N VAL A 29 -15.86 13.67 -31.96
CA VAL A 29 -17.11 13.97 -32.66
C VAL A 29 -17.97 12.73 -32.95
N ALA A 30 -19.25 12.74 -32.56
CA ALA A 30 -20.27 11.82 -33.04
C ALA A 30 -20.93 12.41 -34.28
N ALA A 31 -20.76 11.76 -35.43
CA ALA A 31 -21.51 12.05 -36.64
C ALA A 31 -22.73 11.12 -36.72
N VAL A 32 -23.91 11.74 -36.82
CA VAL A 32 -25.21 11.08 -37.05
C VAL A 32 -25.36 10.79 -38.53
N ALA A 33 -25.64 9.55 -38.90
CA ALA A 33 -26.21 9.21 -40.22
C ALA A 33 -27.46 8.37 -40.02
N ALA A 34 -28.59 8.94 -40.39
CA ALA A 34 -29.90 8.26 -40.48
C ALA A 34 -30.00 7.52 -41.82
N GLY A 35 -30.39 6.26 -41.79
CA GLY A 35 -30.73 5.48 -42.96
C GLY A 35 -31.76 4.40 -42.61
N CYS A 36 -32.98 4.55 -43.11
CA CYS A 36 -34.08 3.59 -43.01
C CYS A 36 -33.91 2.46 -44.05
N ALA A 37 -34.08 1.21 -43.62
CA ALA A 37 -34.67 0.14 -44.46
C ALA A 37 -35.06 -1.07 -43.59
N ALA A 38 -36.20 -1.66 -43.99
CA ALA A 38 -36.98 -2.65 -43.27
C ALA A 38 -36.43 -4.09 -43.35
N GLY A 39 -36.81 -4.87 -42.35
CA GLY A 39 -37.14 -6.30 -42.49
C GLY A 39 -36.20 -7.30 -41.89
N GLU A 40 -36.73 -8.05 -40.95
CA GLU A 40 -36.61 -9.47 -40.57
C GLU A 40 -36.24 -9.72 -39.14
N GLU A 41 -37.15 -10.38 -38.45
CA GLU A 41 -37.04 -10.89 -37.09
C GLU A 41 -35.94 -11.97 -37.00
N THR A 42 -34.98 -11.76 -36.15
CA THR A 42 -34.24 -12.88 -35.56
C THR A 42 -33.81 -12.50 -34.13
N GLY A 43 -34.14 -13.37 -33.20
CA GLY A 43 -33.92 -13.43 -31.78
C GLY A 43 -32.91 -12.44 -31.16
N ALA A 44 -33.41 -11.45 -30.46
CA ALA A 44 -32.60 -10.63 -29.57
C ALA A 44 -32.13 -11.48 -28.38
N THR A 45 -30.89 -11.93 -28.44
CA THR A 45 -30.18 -12.39 -27.22
C THR A 45 -29.86 -11.15 -26.40
N THR A 46 -30.69 -10.87 -25.41
CA THR A 46 -30.42 -9.84 -24.41
C THR A 46 -29.17 -10.27 -23.65
N THR A 47 -28.05 -9.70 -24.02
CA THR A 47 -26.85 -9.78 -23.14
C THR A 47 -27.16 -8.94 -21.92
N GLU A 48 -27.60 -9.59 -20.84
CA GLU A 48 -27.67 -8.95 -19.54
C GLU A 48 -26.24 -8.54 -19.20
N ALA A 49 -25.99 -7.24 -19.18
CA ALA A 49 -24.82 -6.69 -18.54
C ALA A 49 -24.92 -7.07 -17.07
N SER A 50 -24.17 -8.09 -16.63
CA SER A 50 -23.96 -8.38 -15.23
C SER A 50 -23.38 -7.13 -14.58
N THR A 51 -24.21 -6.31 -13.97
CA THR A 51 -23.78 -5.31 -13.01
C THR A 51 -23.24 -6.09 -11.82
N THR A 52 -21.93 -6.31 -11.79
CA THR A 52 -21.24 -6.81 -10.61
C THR A 52 -21.42 -5.73 -9.54
N THR A 53 -22.40 -5.89 -8.69
CA THR A 53 -22.53 -5.07 -7.49
C THR A 53 -21.32 -5.42 -6.62
N THR A 54 -20.28 -4.60 -6.68
CA THR A 54 -19.12 -4.73 -5.80
C THR A 54 -19.64 -4.51 -4.37
N ALA A 55 -19.63 -5.56 -3.56
CA ALA A 55 -20.04 -5.45 -2.17
C ALA A 55 -19.15 -4.43 -1.47
N THR A 56 -19.75 -3.59 -0.63
CA THR A 56 -19.00 -2.65 0.21
C THR A 56 -18.04 -3.46 1.09
N PRO A 57 -16.73 -3.15 1.11
CA PRO A 57 -15.78 -3.88 1.93
C PRO A 57 -16.06 -3.66 3.43
N ALA A 58 -15.68 -4.62 4.25
CA ALA A 58 -15.66 -4.45 5.70
C ALA A 58 -14.69 -3.31 6.07
N ALA A 59 -14.93 -2.65 7.19
CA ALA A 59 -13.97 -1.69 7.73
C ALA A 59 -12.68 -2.43 8.12
N ALA A 60 -11.54 -1.93 7.69
CA ALA A 60 -10.26 -2.41 8.18
C ALA A 60 -10.11 -2.06 9.67
N PRO A 61 -9.58 -2.99 10.49
CA PRO A 61 -9.38 -2.74 11.92
C PRO A 61 -8.28 -1.69 12.13
N GLN A 62 -8.35 -1.02 13.29
CA GLN A 62 -7.29 -0.12 13.74
C GLN A 62 -6.21 -0.96 14.42
N GLU A 63 -5.01 -0.96 13.84
CA GLU A 63 -3.88 -1.72 14.32
C GLU A 63 -2.75 -0.83 14.84
N THR A 64 -1.74 -1.44 15.44
CA THR A 64 -0.55 -0.71 15.88
C THR A 64 0.33 -0.32 14.69
N ALA A 65 0.87 0.91 14.70
CA ALA A 65 1.95 1.32 13.80
C ALA A 65 3.26 0.56 14.05
N GLY A 66 3.36 -0.15 15.17
CA GLY A 66 4.58 -0.84 15.57
C GLY A 66 5.69 0.14 15.99
N PRO A 67 6.91 -0.39 16.22
CA PRO A 67 8.01 0.42 16.73
C PRO A 67 8.81 1.17 15.67
N TYR A 68 8.47 1.07 14.38
CA TYR A 68 9.31 1.58 13.28
C TYR A 68 8.54 2.39 12.21
N PRO A 69 7.58 3.27 12.59
CA PRO A 69 6.76 3.99 11.60
C PRO A 69 7.55 5.04 10.81
N GLY A 70 8.57 5.67 11.38
CA GLY A 70 9.32 6.73 10.71
C GLY A 70 8.53 8.03 10.54
N ASP A 71 7.55 8.27 11.38
CA ASP A 71 6.61 9.38 11.37
C ASP A 71 6.93 10.49 12.40
N GLY A 72 8.05 10.34 13.10
CA GLY A 72 8.49 11.25 14.17
C GLY A 72 7.99 10.89 15.57
N SER A 73 7.06 9.96 15.71
CA SER A 73 6.51 9.57 17.02
C SER A 73 7.54 8.90 17.94
N ASN A 74 8.57 8.29 17.39
CA ASN A 74 9.60 7.55 18.13
C ASN A 74 11.03 7.73 17.59
N GLY A 75 11.31 8.85 16.90
CA GLY A 75 12.64 9.17 16.40
C GLY A 75 12.60 9.79 14.99
N PRO A 76 13.06 9.08 13.94
CA PRO A 76 13.08 9.61 12.59
C PRO A 76 11.69 10.01 12.09
N ASN A 77 11.62 11.11 11.31
CA ASN A 77 10.41 11.52 10.63
C ASN A 77 10.71 11.67 9.13
N VAL A 78 10.31 10.66 8.34
CA VAL A 78 10.50 10.67 6.90
C VAL A 78 9.36 11.37 6.16
N LEU A 79 8.21 11.56 6.80
CA LEU A 79 7.02 12.14 6.17
C LEU A 79 7.21 13.61 5.81
N ILE A 80 8.09 14.32 6.51
CA ILE A 80 8.41 15.73 6.24
C ILE A 80 9.53 15.89 5.20
N GLU A 81 10.15 14.79 4.75
CA GLU A 81 11.29 14.86 3.81
C GLU A 81 10.78 14.95 2.36
N SER A 82 11.48 15.78 1.56
CA SER A 82 11.25 15.83 0.11
C SER A 82 11.56 14.48 -0.52
N GLY A 83 10.67 14.00 -1.41
CA GLY A 83 10.79 12.69 -2.05
C GLY A 83 10.04 11.57 -1.35
N VAL A 84 9.38 11.80 -0.20
CA VAL A 84 8.52 10.78 0.45
C VAL A 84 7.27 10.47 -0.38
N VAL A 85 6.79 11.44 -1.16
CA VAL A 85 5.64 11.27 -2.07
C VAL A 85 6.12 10.61 -3.35
N ARG A 86 6.00 9.28 -3.41
CA ARG A 86 6.56 8.45 -4.49
C ARG A 86 5.83 7.12 -4.63
N SER A 87 5.92 6.51 -5.81
CA SER A 87 5.41 5.15 -6.08
C SER A 87 6.47 4.07 -5.95
N ASP A 88 7.73 4.36 -6.31
CA ASP A 88 8.83 3.40 -6.17
C ASP A 88 9.45 3.49 -4.77
N LEU A 89 9.25 2.43 -3.98
CA LEU A 89 9.76 2.30 -2.62
C LEU A 89 11.12 1.58 -2.57
N THR A 90 11.60 1.02 -3.67
CA THR A 90 12.80 0.15 -3.69
C THR A 90 14.07 0.91 -3.41
N THR A 91 14.13 2.20 -3.71
CA THR A 91 15.32 3.03 -3.52
C THR A 91 15.17 3.95 -2.30
N SER A 92 16.28 4.33 -1.69
CA SER A 92 16.32 5.44 -0.75
C SER A 92 16.20 6.78 -1.50
N PHE A 93 15.86 7.86 -0.79
CA PHE A 93 15.67 9.19 -1.37
C PHE A 93 16.31 10.29 -0.49
N GLY A 94 16.33 11.52 -1.00
CA GLY A 94 16.99 12.64 -0.34
C GLY A 94 18.52 12.47 -0.31
N THR A 95 19.10 12.46 0.87
CA THR A 95 20.55 12.27 1.08
C THR A 95 20.98 10.81 1.13
N TYR A 96 20.04 9.88 1.14
CA TYR A 96 20.29 8.44 1.16
C TYR A 96 20.29 7.86 -0.26
N SER A 97 20.98 6.75 -0.48
CA SER A 97 21.16 6.19 -1.84
C SER A 97 21.06 4.68 -1.94
N GLY A 98 20.68 3.99 -0.87
CA GLY A 98 20.56 2.53 -0.86
C GLY A 98 19.38 2.03 -1.70
N VAL A 99 19.49 0.76 -2.10
CA VAL A 99 18.45 0.04 -2.85
C VAL A 99 18.10 -1.24 -2.10
N ALA A 100 16.83 -1.40 -1.76
CA ALA A 100 16.33 -2.62 -1.14
C ALA A 100 16.42 -3.81 -2.12
N GLN A 101 17.04 -4.87 -1.68
CA GLN A 101 17.15 -6.12 -2.44
C GLN A 101 16.01 -7.06 -2.05
N GLY A 102 15.46 -7.79 -3.00
CA GLY A 102 14.40 -8.77 -2.76
C GLY A 102 13.61 -9.13 -4.01
N ILE A 103 12.63 -10.00 -3.85
CA ILE A 103 11.70 -10.37 -4.93
C ILE A 103 10.83 -9.14 -5.26
N PRO A 104 10.79 -8.70 -6.53
CA PRO A 104 9.98 -7.55 -6.94
C PRO A 104 8.50 -7.74 -6.60
N MET A 105 7.86 -6.65 -6.16
CA MET A 105 6.45 -6.62 -5.80
C MET A 105 5.80 -5.33 -6.29
N SER A 106 4.61 -5.46 -6.90
CA SER A 106 3.66 -4.35 -7.01
C SER A 106 2.64 -4.46 -5.89
N LEU A 107 2.29 -3.32 -5.28
CA LEU A 107 1.25 -3.23 -4.26
C LEU A 107 0.17 -2.27 -4.73
N THR A 108 -1.05 -2.78 -4.90
CA THR A 108 -2.23 -2.00 -5.30
C THR A 108 -3.23 -1.98 -4.15
N LEU A 109 -3.53 -0.81 -3.62
CA LEU A 109 -4.54 -0.63 -2.57
C LEU A 109 -5.71 0.16 -3.14
N THR A 110 -6.93 -0.37 -2.94
CA THR A 110 -8.17 0.30 -3.32
C THR A 110 -8.90 0.76 -2.07
N LEU A 111 -8.97 2.08 -1.87
CA LEU A 111 -9.64 2.67 -0.72
C LEU A 111 -11.13 2.85 -0.99
N HIS A 112 -11.95 2.44 -0.04
CA HIS A 112 -13.38 2.70 -0.03
C HIS A 112 -13.72 3.53 1.20
N ASP A 113 -14.21 4.76 0.99
CA ASP A 113 -14.65 5.62 2.10
C ASP A 113 -16.02 5.14 2.61
N LEU A 114 -16.04 4.50 3.78
CA LEU A 114 -17.26 3.99 4.38
C LEU A 114 -18.13 5.09 5.01
N VAL A 115 -17.55 6.28 5.22
CA VAL A 115 -18.28 7.42 5.82
C VAL A 115 -19.05 8.18 4.75
N GLN A 116 -18.41 8.46 3.62
CA GLN A 116 -19.05 9.18 2.51
C GLN A 116 -19.76 8.22 1.54
N GLY A 117 -19.41 6.94 1.56
CA GLY A 117 -19.89 5.93 0.63
C GLY A 117 -19.27 6.09 -0.75
N GLY A 118 -18.36 5.19 -1.14
CA GLY A 118 -17.73 5.21 -2.46
C GLY A 118 -16.21 5.14 -2.43
N ALA A 119 -15.57 5.52 -3.53
CA ALA A 119 -14.13 5.51 -3.65
C ALA A 119 -13.47 6.51 -2.69
N GLY A 120 -12.36 6.12 -2.07
CA GLY A 120 -11.53 6.99 -1.23
C GLY A 120 -10.66 7.96 -2.04
N ALA A 121 -11.25 8.63 -3.05
CA ALA A 121 -10.57 9.54 -3.95
C ALA A 121 -9.92 10.71 -3.20
N GLY A 122 -8.63 10.95 -3.47
CA GLY A 122 -7.88 12.04 -2.83
C GLY A 122 -7.37 11.75 -1.42
N MET A 123 -7.76 10.62 -0.80
CA MET A 123 -7.10 10.13 0.41
C MET A 123 -5.64 9.83 0.10
N ALA A 124 -4.79 9.85 1.11
CA ALA A 124 -3.38 9.49 0.95
C ALA A 124 -3.03 8.28 1.81
N VAL A 125 -2.14 7.45 1.29
CA VAL A 125 -1.65 6.26 1.99
C VAL A 125 -0.14 6.38 2.20
N TYR A 126 0.28 6.26 3.45
CA TYR A 126 1.67 6.01 3.82
C TYR A 126 1.87 4.51 4.00
N VAL A 127 2.89 3.95 3.35
CA VAL A 127 3.25 2.53 3.42
C VAL A 127 4.67 2.39 3.94
N TRP A 128 4.91 1.39 4.82
CA TRP A 128 6.26 0.96 5.20
C TRP A 128 6.31 -0.52 5.55
N HIS A 129 7.44 -1.15 5.33
CA HIS A 129 7.67 -2.55 5.69
C HIS A 129 9.16 -2.88 5.80
N CYS A 130 9.49 -4.06 6.31
CA CYS A 130 10.86 -4.54 6.41
C CYS A 130 11.43 -4.98 5.05
N ASP A 131 12.76 -5.01 4.96
CA ASP A 131 13.48 -5.58 3.82
C ASP A 131 13.46 -7.12 3.84
N ARG A 132 14.12 -7.76 2.86
CA ARG A 132 14.16 -9.22 2.73
C ARG A 132 14.91 -9.92 3.88
N GLU A 133 15.74 -9.21 4.62
CA GLU A 133 16.40 -9.68 5.81
C GLU A 133 15.60 -9.42 7.10
N GLY A 134 14.43 -8.76 7.02
CA GLY A 134 13.57 -8.42 8.13
C GLY A 134 13.95 -7.13 8.85
N ARG A 135 14.76 -6.26 8.24
CA ARG A 135 15.22 -5.00 8.82
C ARG A 135 14.34 -3.84 8.38
N TYR A 136 14.13 -2.89 9.25
CA TYR A 136 13.45 -1.64 8.93
C TYR A 136 14.47 -0.51 8.69
N SER A 137 14.42 0.11 7.52
CA SER A 137 15.21 1.32 7.23
C SER A 137 15.00 2.38 8.31
N LEU A 138 15.99 3.23 8.57
CA LEU A 138 16.06 4.22 9.66
C LEU A 138 16.27 3.64 11.07
N TYR A 139 16.01 2.34 11.31
CA TYR A 139 15.99 1.77 12.66
C TYR A 139 16.93 0.59 12.87
N SER A 140 16.99 -0.35 11.94
CA SER A 140 17.76 -1.58 12.13
C SER A 140 19.23 -1.36 11.81
N GLU A 141 20.10 -2.06 12.52
CA GLU A 141 21.54 -2.04 12.27
C GLU A 141 21.85 -2.37 10.81
N GLY A 142 22.78 -1.62 10.21
CA GLY A 142 23.21 -1.75 8.83
C GLY A 142 22.28 -1.09 7.80
N VAL A 143 21.13 -0.51 8.21
CA VAL A 143 20.20 0.23 7.35
C VAL A 143 19.64 1.48 8.02
N THR A 144 20.28 1.97 9.10
CA THR A 144 19.89 3.21 9.77
C THR A 144 20.12 4.46 8.90
N ASP A 145 20.99 4.34 7.93
CA ASP A 145 21.33 5.33 6.91
C ASP A 145 20.54 5.14 5.60
N GLN A 146 19.41 4.43 5.64
CA GLN A 146 18.52 4.20 4.52
C GLN A 146 17.09 4.61 4.89
N ASN A 147 16.28 5.02 3.86
CA ASN A 147 14.87 5.31 4.01
C ASN A 147 13.99 4.64 2.92
N TYR A 148 14.53 3.62 2.26
CA TYR A 148 13.78 2.80 1.31
C TYR A 148 12.62 2.05 1.99
N LEU A 149 11.71 1.48 1.19
CA LEU A 149 10.52 0.74 1.62
C LEU A 149 9.58 1.58 2.50
N ARG A 150 9.56 2.89 2.21
CA ARG A 150 8.68 3.90 2.80
C ARG A 150 8.25 4.89 1.74
N GLY A 151 6.98 5.28 1.73
CA GLY A 151 6.50 6.30 0.82
C GLY A 151 5.01 6.58 0.94
N VAL A 152 4.62 7.73 0.43
CA VAL A 152 3.25 8.22 0.43
C VAL A 152 2.73 8.32 -1.00
N GLN A 153 1.49 7.90 -1.24
CA GLN A 153 0.76 8.14 -2.48
C GLN A 153 -0.63 8.68 -2.19
N MET A 154 -1.14 9.48 -3.11
CA MET A 154 -2.52 9.94 -3.08
C MET A 154 -3.37 9.06 -4.00
N ALA A 155 -4.52 8.61 -3.50
CA ALA A 155 -5.47 7.82 -4.26
C ALA A 155 -6.05 8.62 -5.43
N ASP A 156 -6.20 7.96 -6.56
CA ASP A 156 -6.84 8.49 -7.75
C ASP A 156 -8.38 8.62 -7.59
N ASP A 157 -9.07 8.98 -8.66
CA ASP A 157 -10.53 9.16 -8.64
C ASP A 157 -11.31 7.85 -8.40
N ALA A 158 -10.66 6.69 -8.61
CA ALA A 158 -11.20 5.37 -8.28
C ALA A 158 -10.83 4.89 -6.87
N GLY A 159 -10.10 5.70 -6.11
CA GLY A 159 -9.60 5.35 -4.76
C GLY A 159 -8.36 4.47 -4.78
N VAL A 160 -7.65 4.36 -5.92
CA VAL A 160 -6.52 3.44 -6.08
C VAL A 160 -5.20 4.15 -5.84
N VAL A 161 -4.30 3.48 -5.10
CA VAL A 161 -2.87 3.81 -5.00
C VAL A 161 -2.04 2.61 -5.42
N GLU A 162 -0.90 2.88 -6.05
CA GLU A 162 0.01 1.83 -6.53
C GLU A 162 1.44 2.12 -6.10
N PHE A 163 2.12 1.08 -5.61
CA PHE A 163 3.53 1.13 -5.24
C PHE A 163 4.31 0.01 -5.91
N THR A 164 5.55 0.33 -6.29
CA THR A 164 6.58 -0.64 -6.64
C THR A 164 7.45 -0.88 -5.42
N SER A 165 7.66 -2.13 -5.04
CA SER A 165 8.41 -2.50 -3.83
C SER A 165 9.08 -3.86 -3.99
N ILE A 166 9.51 -4.44 -2.88
CA ILE A 166 9.93 -5.83 -2.76
C ILE A 166 9.00 -6.57 -1.78
N PHE A 167 8.93 -7.88 -1.89
CA PHE A 167 8.17 -8.70 -0.96
C PHE A 167 8.85 -8.67 0.42
N PRO A 168 8.13 -8.37 1.53
CA PRO A 168 8.73 -8.27 2.86
C PRO A 168 9.13 -9.64 3.41
N ALA A 169 10.10 -9.65 4.32
CA ALA A 169 10.48 -10.84 5.06
C ALA A 169 9.46 -11.22 6.14
N CYS A 170 9.66 -12.40 6.70
CA CYS A 170 9.09 -12.84 7.98
C CYS A 170 10.16 -12.75 9.06
N TYR A 171 10.10 -11.75 9.93
CA TYR A 171 10.99 -11.70 11.09
C TYR A 171 10.38 -12.41 12.31
N ALA A 172 11.21 -12.73 13.30
CA ALA A 172 10.80 -13.55 14.42
C ALA A 172 9.62 -12.95 15.22
N GLY A 173 8.59 -13.76 15.43
CA GLY A 173 7.43 -13.43 16.26
C GLY A 173 6.33 -12.65 15.54
N ARG A 174 6.46 -12.34 14.24
CA ARG A 174 5.44 -11.68 13.47
C ARG A 174 5.13 -12.41 12.17
N TRP A 175 3.87 -12.39 11.79
CA TRP A 175 3.41 -12.80 10.45
C TRP A 175 3.94 -11.83 9.38
N PRO A 176 4.26 -12.29 8.14
CA PRO A 176 4.68 -11.39 7.05
C PRO A 176 3.62 -10.33 6.75
N HIS A 177 4.01 -9.05 6.84
CA HIS A 177 3.07 -7.95 6.77
C HIS A 177 3.67 -6.67 6.17
N ILE A 178 2.77 -5.78 5.76
CA ILE A 178 3.06 -4.43 5.31
C ILE A 178 2.23 -3.48 6.17
N HIS A 179 2.85 -2.49 6.78
CA HIS A 179 2.15 -1.43 7.51
C HIS A 179 1.62 -0.38 6.55
N PHE A 180 0.47 0.20 6.89
CA PHE A 180 -0.05 1.36 6.19
C PHE A 180 -0.83 2.29 7.12
N GLU A 181 -0.88 3.57 6.73
CA GLU A 181 -1.74 4.57 7.30
C GLU A 181 -2.53 5.28 6.21
N VAL A 182 -3.81 5.53 6.45
CA VAL A 182 -4.68 6.30 5.55
C VAL A 182 -4.98 7.65 6.17
N TYR A 183 -4.84 8.69 5.36
CA TYR A 183 -5.08 10.09 5.71
C TYR A 183 -6.14 10.68 4.78
N ASP A 184 -6.88 11.68 5.26
CA ASP A 184 -7.90 12.37 4.46
C ASP A 184 -7.33 13.13 3.26
N SER A 185 -6.04 13.44 3.27
CA SER A 185 -5.36 14.15 2.17
C SER A 185 -3.85 13.92 2.20
N LEU A 186 -3.18 14.22 1.08
CA LEU A 186 -1.72 14.23 1.01
C LEU A 186 -1.10 15.22 1.98
N THR A 187 -1.73 16.38 2.19
CA THR A 187 -1.23 17.40 3.13
C THR A 187 -1.20 16.89 4.56
N THR A 188 -2.23 16.17 5.00
CA THR A 188 -2.26 15.57 6.34
C THR A 188 -1.28 14.41 6.47
N ALA A 189 -1.10 13.61 5.41
CA ALA A 189 -0.14 12.51 5.41
C ALA A 189 1.31 12.99 5.60
N VAL A 190 1.73 14.02 4.85
CA VAL A 190 3.10 14.55 4.97
C VAL A 190 3.33 15.39 6.23
N ALA A 191 2.27 15.77 6.93
CA ALA A 191 2.39 16.35 8.27
C ALA A 191 2.60 15.28 9.35
N GLY A 192 2.33 13.99 9.04
CA GLY A 192 2.47 12.88 9.98
C GLY A 192 1.45 12.92 11.12
N GLU A 193 0.33 13.63 10.91
CA GLU A 193 -0.66 13.87 11.96
C GLU A 193 -2.04 13.37 11.52
N ASN A 194 -2.80 12.88 12.50
CA ASN A 194 -4.22 12.59 12.30
C ASN A 194 -4.50 11.51 11.25
N ALA A 195 -3.74 10.42 11.21
CA ALA A 195 -4.12 9.24 10.44
C ALA A 195 -5.57 8.86 10.77
N ARG A 196 -6.37 8.62 9.73
CA ARG A 196 -7.75 8.16 9.86
C ARG A 196 -7.81 6.68 10.19
N LEU A 197 -6.86 5.92 9.62
CA LEU A 197 -6.69 4.49 9.84
C LEU A 197 -5.19 4.19 9.90
N THR A 198 -4.76 3.46 10.92
CA THR A 198 -3.47 2.77 10.98
C THR A 198 -3.75 1.28 11.00
N SER A 199 -3.19 0.51 10.09
CA SER A 199 -3.43 -0.93 10.02
C SER A 199 -2.26 -1.67 9.36
N GLN A 200 -2.42 -2.98 9.17
CA GLN A 200 -1.40 -3.83 8.56
C GLN A 200 -2.03 -4.74 7.52
N ILE A 201 -1.27 -5.11 6.52
CA ILE A 201 -1.66 -6.04 5.45
C ILE A 201 -0.99 -7.37 5.73
N ALA A 202 -1.77 -8.43 5.95
CA ALA A 202 -1.29 -9.80 6.06
C ALA A 202 -1.05 -10.40 4.67
N LEU A 203 0.08 -11.10 4.48
CA LEU A 203 0.37 -11.79 3.23
C LEU A 203 -0.03 -13.28 3.32
N PRO A 204 -0.61 -13.88 2.25
CA PRO A 204 -1.01 -15.28 2.23
C PRO A 204 0.18 -16.22 2.43
N GLN A 205 -0.02 -17.29 3.21
CA GLN A 205 1.03 -18.26 3.56
C GLN A 205 1.71 -18.87 2.32
N ASP A 206 0.93 -19.37 1.37
CA ASP A 206 1.44 -20.02 0.17
C ASP A 206 2.35 -19.10 -0.67
N SER A 207 2.00 -17.81 -0.72
CA SER A 207 2.80 -16.79 -1.40
C SER A 207 4.11 -16.54 -0.66
N CYS A 208 4.06 -16.45 0.67
CA CYS A 208 5.24 -16.30 1.52
C CYS A 208 6.20 -17.48 1.38
N GLU A 209 5.69 -18.72 1.45
CA GLU A 209 6.47 -19.95 1.27
C GLU A 209 7.15 -19.98 -0.10
N THR A 210 6.39 -19.61 -1.15
CA THR A 210 6.91 -19.55 -2.53
C THR A 210 8.04 -18.53 -2.69
N VAL A 211 7.88 -17.33 -2.13
CA VAL A 211 8.88 -16.26 -2.19
C VAL A 211 10.12 -16.62 -1.39
N PHE A 212 9.95 -17.10 -0.15
CA PHE A 212 11.07 -17.41 0.74
C PHE A 212 11.92 -18.60 0.26
N ALA A 213 11.31 -19.51 -0.51
CA ALA A 213 12.05 -20.59 -1.16
C ALA A 213 12.82 -20.15 -2.41
N ALA A 214 12.43 -19.04 -3.05
CA ALA A 214 12.97 -18.61 -4.34
C ALA A 214 14.26 -17.77 -4.23
N ASP A 215 14.49 -17.09 -3.10
CA ASP A 215 15.65 -16.21 -2.92
C ASP A 215 16.29 -16.44 -1.54
N ALA A 216 17.58 -16.78 -1.55
CA ALA A 216 18.37 -17.03 -0.33
C ALA A 216 18.45 -15.82 0.62
N GLY A 217 18.17 -14.60 0.16
CA GLY A 217 18.05 -13.41 1.02
C GLY A 217 16.94 -13.52 2.07
N TYR A 218 15.93 -14.38 1.84
CA TYR A 218 14.86 -14.68 2.80
C TYR A 218 15.13 -15.92 3.68
N ALA A 219 16.37 -16.39 3.78
CA ALA A 219 16.69 -17.65 4.47
C ALA A 219 16.15 -17.74 5.91
N ALA A 220 16.16 -16.63 6.66
CA ALA A 220 15.62 -16.59 8.02
C ALA A 220 14.08 -16.67 8.03
N SER A 221 13.44 -16.17 6.98
CA SER A 221 11.97 -16.07 6.88
C SER A 221 11.29 -17.43 6.84
N THR A 222 11.87 -18.41 6.19
CA THR A 222 11.34 -19.79 6.15
C THR A 222 11.21 -20.38 7.56
N LYS A 223 12.24 -20.23 8.39
CA LYS A 223 12.23 -20.68 9.79
C LYS A 223 11.24 -19.87 10.63
N ASN A 224 11.22 -18.55 10.47
CA ASN A 224 10.36 -17.67 11.25
C ASN A 224 8.87 -17.94 10.92
N LEU A 225 8.53 -18.14 9.65
CA LEU A 225 7.17 -18.45 9.20
C LEU A 225 6.66 -19.76 9.81
N SER A 226 7.51 -20.78 9.95
CA SER A 226 7.13 -22.06 10.58
C SER A 226 6.83 -21.94 12.08
N ALA A 227 7.21 -20.85 12.73
CA ALA A 227 7.05 -20.60 14.16
C ALA A 227 5.87 -19.65 14.48
N VAL A 228 5.16 -19.13 13.49
CA VAL A 228 4.06 -18.18 13.64
C VAL A 228 2.88 -18.57 12.74
N SER A 229 1.67 -18.21 13.13
CA SER A 229 0.47 -18.30 12.31
C SER A 229 -0.30 -16.98 12.42
N LEU A 230 -1.25 -16.73 11.51
CA LEU A 230 -2.14 -15.57 11.63
C LEU A 230 -2.85 -15.57 13.00
N SER A 231 -3.36 -16.71 13.44
CA SER A 231 -4.05 -16.84 14.73
C SER A 231 -3.16 -16.69 15.96
N SER A 232 -1.84 -16.82 15.83
CA SER A 232 -0.90 -16.63 16.94
C SER A 232 -0.15 -15.29 16.88
N ASP A 233 -0.30 -14.56 15.78
CA ASP A 233 0.26 -13.21 15.63
C ASP A 233 -0.48 -12.23 16.55
N ASN A 234 0.24 -11.31 17.17
CA ASN A 234 -0.32 -10.39 18.15
C ASN A 234 -1.14 -9.23 17.53
N VAL A 235 -1.15 -9.12 16.21
CA VAL A 235 -1.97 -8.16 15.44
C VAL A 235 -3.14 -8.89 14.80
N PHE A 236 -2.88 -9.93 14.03
CA PHE A 236 -3.89 -10.66 13.28
C PHE A 236 -4.67 -11.71 14.09
N GLY A 237 -4.28 -11.97 15.35
CA GLY A 237 -4.85 -13.05 16.17
C GLY A 237 -6.32 -12.84 16.56
N ASP A 238 -6.88 -11.67 16.45
CA ASP A 238 -8.28 -11.31 16.69
C ASP A 238 -9.14 -11.27 15.42
N GLY A 239 -8.54 -11.51 14.23
CA GLY A 239 -9.16 -11.57 12.92
C GLY A 239 -8.31 -10.88 11.86
N TRP A 240 -8.38 -11.36 10.62
CA TRP A 240 -7.57 -10.85 9.51
C TRP A 240 -8.31 -10.74 8.17
N ASP A 241 -9.61 -11.00 8.15
CA ASP A 241 -10.38 -11.08 6.89
C ASP A 241 -10.35 -9.77 6.08
N ALA A 242 -10.31 -8.62 6.77
CA ALA A 242 -10.21 -7.29 6.15
C ALA A 242 -8.77 -6.84 5.86
N GLU A 243 -7.78 -7.64 6.23
CA GLU A 243 -6.35 -7.34 6.15
C GLU A 243 -5.58 -8.32 5.26
N LEU A 244 -6.18 -9.48 4.94
CA LEU A 244 -5.53 -10.51 4.13
C LEU A 244 -5.51 -10.10 2.66
N ALA A 245 -4.30 -9.87 2.13
CA ALA A 245 -4.12 -9.50 0.73
C ALA A 245 -4.43 -10.65 -0.22
N THR A 246 -4.80 -10.31 -1.44
CA THR A 246 -4.73 -11.21 -2.58
C THR A 246 -3.36 -11.08 -3.23
N VAL A 247 -2.70 -12.21 -3.50
CA VAL A 247 -1.38 -12.24 -4.14
C VAL A 247 -1.41 -13.12 -5.38
N SER A 248 -0.77 -12.65 -6.45
CA SER A 248 -0.59 -13.37 -7.72
C SER A 248 0.80 -13.13 -8.27
N GLY A 249 1.12 -13.76 -9.41
CA GLY A 249 2.43 -13.62 -10.03
C GLY A 249 3.41 -14.72 -9.61
N THR A 250 4.69 -14.53 -9.88
CA THR A 250 5.76 -15.48 -9.56
C THR A 250 7.02 -14.75 -9.11
N PRO A 251 7.84 -15.34 -8.21
CA PRO A 251 9.10 -14.75 -7.79
C PRO A 251 10.10 -14.50 -8.94
N ALA A 252 9.98 -15.24 -10.04
CA ALA A 252 10.85 -15.09 -11.22
C ALA A 252 10.57 -13.80 -12.02
N THR A 253 9.39 -13.22 -11.84
CA THR A 253 8.98 -11.98 -12.54
C THR A 253 8.68 -10.86 -11.57
N SER A 254 7.54 -10.93 -10.90
CA SER A 254 7.10 -10.03 -9.84
C SER A 254 5.89 -10.63 -9.13
N MET A 255 5.75 -10.36 -7.83
CA MET A 255 4.54 -10.65 -7.07
C MET A 255 3.60 -9.44 -7.17
N ALA A 256 2.31 -9.67 -7.45
CA ALA A 256 1.28 -8.64 -7.44
C ALA A 256 0.41 -8.82 -6.20
N VAL A 257 0.52 -7.86 -5.28
CA VAL A 257 -0.22 -7.83 -4.01
C VAL A 257 -1.33 -6.79 -4.10
N SER A 258 -2.55 -7.15 -3.72
CA SER A 258 -3.68 -6.22 -3.72
C SER A 258 -4.58 -6.39 -2.52
N LEU A 259 -5.14 -5.28 -2.03
CA LEU A 259 -6.13 -5.26 -0.96
C LEU A 259 -7.14 -4.12 -1.20
N THR A 260 -8.44 -4.42 -0.95
CA THR A 260 -9.47 -3.39 -0.85
C THR A 260 -9.68 -3.04 0.61
N ILE A 261 -9.55 -1.77 0.95
CA ILE A 261 -9.53 -1.25 2.31
C ILE A 261 -10.80 -0.43 2.56
N GLY A 262 -11.67 -0.89 3.45
CA GLY A 262 -12.76 -0.08 3.96
C GLY A 262 -12.27 0.90 5.02
N VAL A 263 -12.33 2.20 4.71
CA VAL A 263 -11.88 3.27 5.61
C VAL A 263 -13.08 3.84 6.37
N GLY A 264 -13.21 3.48 7.65
CA GLY A 264 -14.25 3.95 8.54
C GLY A 264 -14.00 5.37 9.08
N GLU A 265 -14.81 5.78 10.08
CA GLU A 265 -14.50 6.97 10.84
C GLU A 265 -13.19 6.80 11.64
N LYS A 266 -12.51 7.91 11.90
CA LYS A 266 -11.31 7.88 12.73
C LYS A 266 -11.66 7.31 14.10
N SER A 267 -11.03 6.20 14.49
CA SER A 267 -11.19 5.64 15.81
C SER A 267 -10.58 6.59 16.86
N SER A 268 -11.33 6.88 17.93
CA SER A 268 -10.81 7.60 19.09
C SER A 268 -9.90 6.73 19.98
N ALA A 269 -9.81 5.43 19.70
CA ALA A 269 -8.89 4.51 20.37
C ALA A 269 -7.53 4.63 19.67
N GLY A 270 -6.65 5.46 20.20
CA GLY A 270 -5.27 5.51 19.76
C GLY A 270 -4.61 4.13 19.91
N GLY A 271 -4.11 3.57 18.82
CA GLY A 271 -3.28 2.37 18.84
C GLY A 271 -2.00 2.63 19.62
N GLY A 272 -2.03 2.44 20.93
CA GLY A 272 -0.84 2.49 21.76
C GLY A 272 0.09 1.31 21.40
N PRO A 273 1.40 1.42 21.63
CA PRO A 273 2.32 0.30 21.40
C PRO A 273 1.89 -0.89 22.25
N LEU A 274 1.60 -2.01 21.59
CA LEU A 274 1.35 -3.27 22.29
C LEU A 274 2.65 -3.76 22.94
N PRO A 275 2.65 -4.16 24.23
CA PRO A 275 3.82 -4.73 24.85
C PRO A 275 4.10 -6.10 24.25
N GLY A 276 5.22 -6.28 23.58
CA GLY A 276 5.78 -7.58 23.26
C GLY A 276 5.81 -8.02 21.79
N GLY A 277 5.57 -7.14 20.82
CA GLY A 277 5.80 -7.47 19.41
C GLY A 277 7.26 -7.86 19.15
N GLY A 278 7.47 -8.95 18.39
CA GLY A 278 8.81 -9.42 18.05
C GLY A 278 9.65 -8.30 17.45
N ARG A 279 10.88 -8.14 17.97
CA ARG A 279 11.83 -7.15 17.52
C ARG A 279 12.54 -7.68 16.27
N PRO A 280 12.65 -6.92 15.15
CA PRO A 280 13.48 -7.33 14.03
C PRO A 280 14.94 -7.51 14.45
N PRO A 281 15.74 -8.25 13.65
CA PRO A 281 17.15 -8.47 13.94
C PRO A 281 17.90 -7.14 14.11
N ARG A 282 18.79 -7.12 15.05
CA ARG A 282 19.74 -6.03 15.27
C ARG A 282 20.84 -6.09 14.24
#